data_a96e8da77ee47727bda857ecdc998424
#
_entry.id   a96e8da77ee47727bda857ecdc998424
#
_cell.length_a   1.000
_cell.length_b   1.000
_cell.length_c   1.000
_cell.angle_alpha   90.00
_cell.angle_beta   90.00
_cell.angle_gamma   90.00
#
_symmetry.space_group_name_H-M   'P 1'
#
loop_
_entity.id
_entity.type
_entity.pdbx_description
1 polymer ?
#
loop_
_entity_poly.entity_id
_entity_poly.type
_entity_poly.pdbx_seq_one_letter_code
_entity_poly.pdbx_strand_id
1 'polypeptide(L)' 'MPSKPTHYRVTVNRPLEFAGARFRPGARYTVTAAIFDSLTTEHPEAIATSEPLKKG' A
#
# COMPACT_ATOMS: atom_id res chain seq x y z
N MET A 1 -12.15 2.19 -21.53
CA MET A 1 -11.72 3.14 -20.54
C MET A 1 -11.01 2.47 -19.41
N PRO A 2 -9.78 2.83 -19.17
CA PRO A 2 -9.05 2.21 -18.08
C PRO A 2 -9.60 2.61 -16.72
N SER A 3 -9.76 1.65 -15.89
CA SER A 3 -10.21 1.89 -14.53
C SER A 3 -9.01 2.11 -13.63
N LYS A 4 -9.13 3.06 -12.72
CA LYS A 4 -8.11 3.22 -11.71
C LYS A 4 -8.26 2.11 -10.71
N PRO A 5 -7.16 1.58 -10.21
CA PRO A 5 -7.26 0.59 -9.16
C PRO A 5 -7.89 1.19 -7.92
N THR A 6 -8.75 0.42 -7.26
CA THR A 6 -9.39 0.86 -6.04
C THR A 6 -8.57 0.52 -4.82
N HIS A 7 -7.70 -0.49 -4.97
CA HIS A 7 -6.87 -0.96 -3.88
C HIS A 7 -5.49 -1.29 -4.41
N TYR A 8 -4.53 -1.33 -3.51
CA TYR A 8 -3.18 -1.73 -3.82
C TYR A 8 -2.72 -2.76 -2.82
N ARG A 9 -1.97 -3.74 -3.30
CA ARG A 9 -1.32 -4.69 -2.40
C ARG A 9 0.11 -4.24 -2.24
N VAL A 10 0.50 -4.02 -0.99
CA VAL A 10 1.83 -3.50 -0.68
C VAL A 10 2.55 -4.39 0.30
N THR A 11 3.86 -4.40 0.17
CA THR A 11 4.73 -4.98 1.19
C THR A 11 5.69 -3.89 1.62
N VAL A 12 6.08 -3.94 2.89
CA VAL A 12 6.98 -2.95 3.43
C VAL A 12 8.29 -3.62 3.80
N ASN A 13 9.35 -2.81 3.90
CA ASN A 13 10.66 -3.33 4.24
C ASN A 13 11.05 -3.05 5.68
N ARG A 14 10.16 -2.43 6.45
CA ARG A 14 10.38 -2.14 7.85
C ARG A 14 9.04 -2.03 8.55
N PRO A 15 8.98 -2.27 9.85
CA PRO A 15 7.73 -2.12 10.57
C PRO A 15 7.35 -0.64 10.65
N LEU A 16 6.08 -0.35 10.43
CA LEU A 16 5.58 1.01 10.55
C LEU A 16 4.10 0.98 10.86
N GLU A 17 3.61 2.13 11.32
CA GLU A 17 2.21 2.31 11.63
C GLU A 17 1.70 3.46 10.80
N PHE A 18 0.57 3.27 10.13
CA PHE A 18 0.02 4.30 9.28
C PHE A 18 -1.49 4.10 9.16
N ALA A 19 -2.23 5.20 9.26
CA ALA A 19 -3.70 5.19 9.10
C ALA A 19 -4.37 4.18 10.02
N GLY A 20 -3.84 4.01 11.22
CA GLY A 20 -4.41 3.10 12.19
C GLY A 20 -4.09 1.64 11.96
N ALA A 21 -3.23 1.35 11.01
CA ALA A 21 -2.85 -0.02 10.69
C ALA A 21 -1.36 -0.21 10.95
N ARG A 22 -0.99 -1.41 11.33
CA ARG A 22 0.41 -1.77 11.52
C ARG A 22 0.88 -2.58 10.35
N PHE A 23 2.01 -2.20 9.81
CA PHE A 23 2.62 -2.87 8.69
C PHE A 23 3.92 -3.52 9.12
N ARG A 24 4.15 -4.75 8.68
CA ARG A 24 5.35 -5.49 9.01
C ARG A 24 6.01 -5.99 7.74
N PRO A 25 7.33 -6.07 7.73
CA PRO A 25 8.02 -6.65 6.57
C PRO A 25 7.68 -8.13 6.44
N GLY A 26 7.63 -8.60 5.22
CA GLY A 26 7.36 -10.00 4.96
C GLY A 26 5.90 -10.36 4.83
N ALA A 27 5.00 -9.40 5.06
CA ALA A 27 3.57 -9.64 4.91
C ALA A 27 3.02 -8.75 3.80
N ARG A 28 1.90 -9.16 3.24
CA ARG A 28 1.23 -8.38 2.20
C ARG A 28 -0.01 -7.74 2.79
N TYR A 29 -0.22 -6.50 2.39
CA TYR A 29 -1.35 -5.72 2.89
C TYR A 29 -2.12 -5.13 1.73
N THR A 30 -3.44 -5.17 1.85
CA THR A 30 -4.30 -4.53 0.86
C THR A 30 -4.80 -3.22 1.45
N VAL A 31 -4.52 -2.13 0.76
CA VAL A 31 -4.92 -0.80 1.21
C VAL A 31 -5.69 -0.12 0.10
N THR A 32 -6.50 0.88 0.47
CA THR A 32 -7.21 1.65 -0.54
C THR A 32 -6.23 2.52 -1.31
N ALA A 33 -6.66 2.96 -2.49
CA ALA A 33 -5.81 3.82 -3.31
C ALA A 33 -5.44 5.10 -2.58
N ALA A 34 -6.39 5.65 -1.80
CA ALA A 34 -6.11 6.86 -1.03
C ALA A 34 -5.04 6.63 0.02
N ILE A 35 -5.13 5.52 0.74
CA ILE A 35 -4.14 5.18 1.76
C ILE A 35 -2.80 4.89 1.11
N PHE A 36 -2.82 4.19 -0.01
CA PHE A 36 -1.59 3.89 -0.72
C PHE A 36 -0.89 5.18 -1.16
N ASP A 37 -1.66 6.11 -1.68
CA ASP A 37 -1.11 7.38 -2.13
C ASP A 37 -0.46 8.14 -0.98
N SER A 38 -1.15 8.22 0.16
CA SER A 38 -0.59 8.87 1.33
C SER A 38 0.63 8.12 1.86
N LEU A 39 0.57 6.81 1.85
CA LEU A 39 1.67 6.00 2.35
C LEU A 39 2.92 6.19 1.51
N THR A 40 2.78 6.23 0.18
CA THR A 40 3.94 6.43 -0.68
C THR A 40 4.45 7.85 -0.60
N THR A 41 3.59 8.81 -0.25
CA THR A 41 4.02 10.19 -0.07
C THR A 41 4.79 10.37 1.23
N GLU A 42 4.33 9.73 2.30
CA GLU A 42 4.93 9.92 3.62
C GLU A 42 6.07 8.94 3.90
N HIS A 43 5.95 7.73 3.39
CA HIS A 43 6.94 6.69 3.65
C HIS A 43 7.36 5.99 2.37
N PRO A 44 7.89 6.74 1.40
CA PRO A 44 8.24 6.11 0.11
C PRO A 44 9.31 5.05 0.24
N GLU A 45 10.23 5.23 1.17
CA GLU A 45 11.34 4.29 1.33
C GLU A 45 10.94 3.05 2.12
N ALA A 46 9.78 3.07 2.76
CA ALA A 46 9.32 1.91 3.51
C ALA A 46 8.59 0.90 2.62
N ILE A 47 8.22 1.30 1.42
CA ILE A 47 7.50 0.43 0.50
C ILE A 47 8.50 -0.45 -0.23
N ALA A 48 8.41 -1.77 -0.01
CA ALA A 48 9.27 -2.70 -0.72
C ALA A 48 8.72 -3.00 -2.11
N THR A 49 7.45 -3.37 -2.18
CA THR A 49 6.78 -3.61 -3.45
C THR A 49 5.35 -3.14 -3.34
N SER A 50 4.77 -2.87 -4.49
CA SER A 50 3.36 -2.50 -4.55
C SER A 50 2.80 -2.95 -5.89
N GLU A 51 1.53 -3.31 -5.89
CA GLU A 51 0.88 -3.64 -7.14
C GLU A 51 -0.58 -3.22 -7.07
N PRO A 52 -1.11 -2.69 -8.17
CA PRO A 52 -2.50 -2.28 -8.20
C PRO A 52 -3.43 -3.49 -8.26
N LEU A 53 -4.55 -3.38 -7.55
CA LEU A 53 -5.57 -4.41 -7.57
C LEU A 53 -6.79 -3.81 -8.23
N LYS A 54 -7.17 -4.38 -9.35
CA LYS A 54 -8.36 -3.93 -10.04
C LYS A 54 -9.51 -4.81 -9.65
N LYS A 55 -10.62 -4.18 -9.44
CA LYS A 55 -11.81 -4.92 -9.14
C LYS A 55 -12.46 -5.34 -10.43
N GLY A 56 -12.62 -6.57 -10.57
CA GLY A 56 -13.39 -7.23 -11.56
C GLY A 56 -13.27 -6.98 -12.98
#